data_6d9c55b0feff22f81006e7f91bfd45eb
#
_entry.id   6d9c55b0feff22f81006e7f91bfd45eb
#
_cell.length_a   1.000
_cell.length_b   1.000
_cell.length_c   1.000
_cell.angle_alpha   90.00
_cell.angle_beta   90.00
_cell.angle_gamma   90.00
#
_symmetry.space_group_name_H-M   'P 1'
#
loop_
_entity.id
_entity.type
_entity.pdbx_description
1 polymer ?
#
loop_
_entity_poly.entity_id
_entity_poly.type
_entity_poly.pdbx_seq_one_letter_code
_entity_poly.pdbx_strand_id
1 'polypeptide(L)'
;MIDQLTVREYQKEDTEVLPPLYKALGYSVEKDELQSRLRDILANPAYGCLVAEKGTQILSFIGYVKLYFFEATGFYYRILAQAVSRNARRQGIATALIDMVKKIASQDGAKAIALNNGDNDERLAANAFYQNYGFRQSSLAFAMNVEEDEHGKEKS
;
A
#
# COMPACT_ATOMS: atom_id res chain seq x y z
N MET A 1 -22.90 -7.13 20.45
CA MET A 1 -21.78 -6.20 20.49
C MET A 1 -21.18 -6.04 19.09
N ILE A 2 -21.00 -4.83 18.66
CA ILE A 2 -20.43 -4.56 17.35
C ILE A 2 -18.91 -4.57 17.48
N ASP A 3 -18.26 -5.38 16.65
CA ASP A 3 -16.80 -5.43 16.64
C ASP A 3 -16.25 -4.10 16.10
N GLN A 4 -15.27 -3.58 16.80
CA GLN A 4 -14.62 -2.34 16.39
C GLN A 4 -13.48 -2.63 15.43
N LEU A 5 -13.26 -1.71 14.51
CA LEU A 5 -12.14 -1.77 13.60
C LEU A 5 -10.87 -1.38 14.34
N THR A 6 -9.85 -2.22 14.25
CA THR A 6 -8.54 -1.97 14.83
C THR A 6 -7.51 -1.94 13.73
N VAL A 7 -6.67 -0.91 13.72
CA VAL A 7 -5.53 -0.83 12.80
C VAL A 7 -4.27 -1.14 13.60
N ARG A 8 -3.52 -2.11 13.14
CA ARG A 8 -2.30 -2.56 13.81
C ARG A 8 -1.24 -2.99 12.82
N GLU A 9 -0.03 -3.20 13.31
CA GLU A 9 1.05 -3.71 12.47
C GLU A 9 0.77 -5.15 12.05
N TYR A 10 1.16 -5.44 10.81
CA TYR A 10 1.14 -6.79 10.27
C TYR A 10 2.00 -7.72 11.13
N GLN A 11 1.51 -8.93 11.34
CA GLN A 11 2.25 -10.00 11.98
C GLN A 11 2.30 -11.20 11.04
N LYS A 12 3.29 -12.04 11.23
CA LYS A 12 3.51 -13.21 10.38
C LYS A 12 2.26 -14.08 10.20
N GLU A 13 1.49 -14.23 11.27
CA GLU A 13 0.26 -15.03 11.27
C GLU A 13 -0.78 -14.48 10.32
N ASP A 14 -0.75 -13.18 10.04
CA ASP A 14 -1.72 -12.54 9.16
C ASP A 14 -1.57 -12.97 7.70
N THR A 15 -0.42 -13.54 7.34
CA THR A 15 -0.13 -13.91 5.96
C THR A 15 -1.15 -14.89 5.39
N GLU A 16 -1.76 -15.70 6.23
CA GLU A 16 -2.74 -16.70 5.76
C GLU A 16 -3.93 -16.07 5.04
N VAL A 17 -4.31 -14.88 5.44
CA VAL A 17 -5.53 -14.23 4.93
C VAL A 17 -5.25 -13.11 3.94
N LEU A 18 -3.98 -12.83 3.64
CA LEU A 18 -3.64 -11.75 2.72
C LEU A 18 -3.74 -12.12 1.23
N PRO A 19 -3.51 -13.38 0.79
CA PRO A 19 -3.58 -13.67 -0.64
C PRO A 19 -4.87 -13.25 -1.33
N PRO A 20 -6.07 -13.41 -0.73
CA PRO A 20 -7.29 -12.89 -1.36
C PRO A 20 -7.28 -11.38 -1.54
N LEU A 21 -6.65 -10.63 -0.63
CA LEU A 21 -6.54 -9.18 -0.76
C LEU A 21 -5.59 -8.81 -1.90
N TYR A 22 -4.51 -9.56 -2.08
CA TYR A 22 -3.62 -9.37 -3.22
C TYR A 22 -4.34 -9.64 -4.54
N LYS A 23 -5.19 -10.66 -4.55
CA LYS A 23 -5.97 -10.99 -5.74
C LYS A 23 -6.90 -9.84 -6.11
N ALA A 24 -7.45 -9.15 -5.12
CA ALA A 24 -8.29 -7.98 -5.36
C ALA A 24 -7.53 -6.85 -6.04
N LEU A 25 -6.20 -6.82 -5.89
CA LEU A 25 -5.32 -5.88 -6.59
C LEU A 25 -4.92 -6.35 -7.99
N GLY A 26 -5.27 -7.57 -8.36
CA GLY A 26 -4.90 -8.15 -9.64
C GLY A 26 -3.66 -9.04 -9.60
N TYR A 27 -3.19 -9.42 -8.42
CA TYR A 27 -2.00 -10.24 -8.27
C TYR A 27 -2.32 -11.54 -7.56
N SER A 28 -1.88 -12.66 -8.13
CA SER A 28 -1.98 -13.96 -7.49
C SER A 28 -0.68 -14.27 -6.79
N VAL A 29 -0.77 -14.72 -5.53
CA VAL A 29 0.41 -15.06 -4.77
C VAL A 29 0.07 -16.19 -3.80
N GLU A 30 1.00 -17.15 -3.66
CA GLU A 30 0.88 -18.21 -2.68
C GLU A 30 1.30 -17.70 -1.30
N LYS A 31 0.71 -18.29 -0.27
CA LYS A 31 0.98 -17.87 1.11
C LYS A 31 2.47 -17.90 1.45
N ASP A 32 3.15 -19.00 1.12
CA ASP A 32 4.56 -19.14 1.49
C ASP A 32 5.44 -18.15 0.77
N GLU A 33 5.14 -17.89 -0.51
CA GLU A 33 5.85 -16.87 -1.28
C GLU A 33 5.64 -15.49 -0.66
N LEU A 34 4.40 -15.18 -0.30
CA LEU A 34 4.08 -13.89 0.29
C LEU A 34 4.74 -13.71 1.66
N GLN A 35 4.76 -14.76 2.47
CA GLN A 35 5.41 -14.71 3.78
C GLN A 35 6.90 -14.40 3.63
N SER A 36 7.56 -15.07 2.71
CA SER A 36 8.97 -14.83 2.42
C SER A 36 9.20 -13.40 1.93
N ARG A 37 8.34 -12.93 1.03
CA ARG A 37 8.42 -11.58 0.49
C ARG A 37 8.28 -10.52 1.59
N LEU A 38 7.27 -10.65 2.43
CA LEU A 38 7.03 -9.68 3.49
C LEU A 38 8.12 -9.72 4.56
N ARG A 39 8.66 -10.90 4.85
CA ARG A 39 9.80 -11.01 5.75
C ARG A 39 10.98 -10.20 5.23
N ASP A 40 11.27 -10.32 3.94
CA ASP A 40 12.40 -9.60 3.35
C ASP A 40 12.15 -8.09 3.31
N ILE A 41 10.93 -7.68 2.96
CA ILE A 41 10.57 -6.26 2.95
C ILE A 41 10.68 -5.66 4.34
N LEU A 42 10.06 -6.30 5.32
CA LEU A 42 9.96 -5.73 6.66
C LEU A 42 11.25 -5.88 7.48
N ALA A 43 12.23 -6.62 6.97
CA ALA A 43 13.58 -6.61 7.55
C ALA A 43 14.23 -5.24 7.41
N ASN A 44 13.80 -4.43 6.44
CA ASN A 44 14.25 -3.04 6.29
C ASN A 44 13.34 -2.14 7.11
N PRO A 45 13.86 -1.44 8.14
CA PRO A 45 13.02 -0.63 9.02
C PRO A 45 12.35 0.57 8.35
N ALA A 46 12.75 0.92 7.13
CA ALA A 46 12.08 1.99 6.38
C ALA A 46 10.69 1.57 5.90
N TYR A 47 10.41 0.27 5.82
CA TYR A 47 9.13 -0.24 5.35
C TYR A 47 8.20 -0.56 6.51
N GLY A 48 6.91 -0.40 6.28
CA GLY A 48 5.90 -0.78 7.23
C GLY A 48 4.70 -1.40 6.54
N CYS A 49 3.96 -2.18 7.30
CA CYS A 49 2.72 -2.79 6.83
C CYS A 49 1.71 -2.81 7.98
N LEU A 50 0.53 -2.27 7.72
CA LEU A 50 -0.56 -2.25 8.69
C LEU A 50 -1.70 -3.09 8.15
N VAL A 51 -2.46 -3.67 9.07
CA VAL A 51 -3.69 -4.38 8.75
C VAL A 51 -4.85 -3.77 9.51
N ALA A 52 -6.03 -3.86 8.93
CA ALA A 52 -7.27 -3.45 9.60
C ALA A 52 -8.03 -4.71 9.95
N GLU A 53 -8.30 -4.86 11.23
CA GLU A 53 -8.94 -6.04 11.81
C GLU A 53 -10.25 -5.66 12.45
N LYS A 54 -11.27 -6.49 12.21
CA LYS A 54 -12.56 -6.33 12.85
C LYS A 54 -12.93 -7.68 13.46
N GLY A 55 -13.00 -7.72 14.79
CA GLY A 55 -13.08 -9.01 15.46
C GLY A 55 -11.79 -9.78 15.24
N THR A 56 -11.90 -10.98 14.66
CA THR A 56 -10.74 -11.79 14.31
C THR A 56 -10.44 -11.79 12.81
N GLN A 57 -11.13 -10.95 12.06
CA GLN A 57 -11.07 -10.97 10.61
C GLN A 57 -10.27 -9.77 10.08
N ILE A 58 -9.27 -10.05 9.27
CA ILE A 58 -8.49 -9.01 8.60
C ILE A 58 -9.18 -8.62 7.31
N LEU A 59 -9.52 -7.34 7.19
CA LEU A 59 -10.32 -6.82 6.07
C LEU A 59 -9.50 -6.01 5.08
N SER A 60 -8.30 -5.59 5.47
CA SER A 60 -7.51 -4.70 4.62
C SER A 60 -6.06 -4.68 5.07
N PHE A 61 -5.16 -4.31 4.15
CA PHE A 61 -3.79 -4.02 4.49
C PHE A 61 -3.30 -2.80 3.72
N ILE A 62 -2.22 -2.19 4.23
CA ILE A 62 -1.53 -1.10 3.56
C ILE A 62 -0.03 -1.25 3.80
N GLY A 63 0.75 -1.18 2.70
CA GLY A 63 2.20 -1.21 2.77
C GLY A 63 2.78 0.15 2.41
N TYR A 64 3.81 0.59 3.12
CA TYR A 64 4.38 1.91 2.91
C TYR A 64 5.88 1.89 3.17
N VAL A 65 6.56 2.95 2.72
CA VAL A 65 8.00 3.09 2.91
C VAL A 65 8.34 4.54 3.17
N LYS A 66 9.36 4.76 4.00
CA LYS A 66 9.92 6.08 4.28
C LYS A 66 11.04 6.35 3.28
N LEU A 67 10.97 7.48 2.59
CA LEU A 67 11.92 7.86 1.56
C LEU A 67 12.41 9.29 1.79
N TYR A 68 13.71 9.51 1.55
CA TYR A 68 14.28 10.84 1.67
C TYR A 68 14.25 11.57 0.33
N PHE A 69 14.10 12.90 0.40
CA PHE A 69 14.20 13.73 -0.79
C PHE A 69 15.66 13.90 -1.18
N PHE A 70 15.94 13.84 -2.47
CA PHE A 70 17.26 14.26 -2.97
C PHE A 70 17.32 15.78 -3.18
N GLU A 71 16.18 16.38 -3.51
CA GLU A 71 16.10 17.79 -3.87
C GLU A 71 15.85 18.72 -2.69
N ALA A 72 15.62 18.16 -1.50
CA ALA A 72 15.29 18.96 -0.32
C ALA A 72 15.67 18.20 0.95
N THR A 73 15.79 18.92 2.06
CA THR A 73 16.01 18.29 3.36
C THR A 73 14.71 17.66 3.84
N GLY A 74 14.79 16.41 4.31
CA GLY A 74 13.65 15.75 4.91
C GLY A 74 13.23 14.51 4.15
N PHE A 75 12.08 14.00 4.51
CA PHE A 75 11.60 12.72 4.01
C PHE A 75 10.08 12.74 3.92
N TYR A 76 9.56 11.73 3.23
CA TYR A 76 8.14 11.54 3.03
C TYR A 76 7.83 10.04 3.10
N TYR A 77 6.57 9.72 3.23
CA TYR A 77 6.12 8.33 3.22
C TYR A 77 5.41 8.06 1.90
N ARG A 78 5.73 6.93 1.29
CA ARG A 78 5.06 6.49 0.06
C ARG A 78 4.24 5.25 0.36
N ILE A 79 2.96 5.30 0.01
CA ILE A 79 2.09 4.13 0.08
C ILE A 79 2.36 3.30 -1.18
N LEU A 80 2.72 2.03 -0.97
CA LEU A 80 3.12 1.13 -2.05
C LEU A 80 2.00 0.20 -2.47
N ALA A 81 1.13 -0.18 -1.53
CA ALA A 81 0.03 -1.09 -1.80
C ALA A 81 -1.06 -0.88 -0.76
N GLN A 82 -2.29 -0.98 -1.20
CA GLN A 82 -3.44 -0.96 -0.30
C GLN A 82 -4.56 -1.77 -0.94
N ALA A 83 -5.16 -2.66 -0.17
CA ALA A 83 -6.28 -3.45 -0.65
C ALA A 83 -7.31 -3.62 0.46
N VAL A 84 -8.58 -3.64 0.09
CA VAL A 84 -9.70 -3.85 1.00
C VAL A 84 -10.49 -5.04 0.50
N SER A 85 -10.87 -5.94 1.40
CA SER A 85 -11.73 -7.07 1.08
C SER A 85 -12.99 -6.59 0.38
N ARG A 86 -13.43 -7.32 -0.65
CA ARG A 86 -14.61 -6.94 -1.42
C ARG A 86 -15.84 -6.80 -0.54
N ASN A 87 -15.97 -7.64 0.47
CA ASN A 87 -17.12 -7.63 1.36
C ASN A 87 -17.11 -6.47 2.35
N ALA A 88 -15.97 -5.77 2.46
CA ALA A 88 -15.79 -4.73 3.45
C ALA A 88 -15.63 -3.34 2.83
N ARG A 89 -15.87 -3.19 1.54
CA ARG A 89 -15.74 -1.90 0.87
C ARG A 89 -16.83 -0.94 1.33
N ARG A 90 -16.50 0.36 1.23
CA ARG A 90 -17.40 1.46 1.59
C ARG A 90 -17.76 1.52 3.08
N GLN A 91 -16.86 1.00 3.93
CA GLN A 91 -17.05 1.06 5.38
C GLN A 91 -16.00 1.96 6.06
N GLY A 92 -15.28 2.76 5.28
CA GLY A 92 -14.26 3.66 5.82
C GLY A 92 -12.97 2.97 6.21
N ILE A 93 -12.76 1.71 5.82
CA ILE A 93 -11.58 0.94 6.21
C ILE A 93 -10.32 1.49 5.53
N ALA A 94 -10.41 1.80 4.24
CA ALA A 94 -9.26 2.37 3.53
C ALA A 94 -8.85 3.70 4.14
N THR A 95 -9.83 4.54 4.48
CA THR A 95 -9.59 5.81 5.14
C THR A 95 -8.88 5.61 6.47
N ALA A 96 -9.33 4.62 7.27
CA ALA A 96 -8.72 4.34 8.57
C ALA A 96 -7.24 3.96 8.44
N LEU A 97 -6.89 3.17 7.42
CA LEU A 97 -5.50 2.80 7.19
C LEU A 97 -4.66 3.99 6.76
N ILE A 98 -5.16 4.82 5.84
CA ILE A 98 -4.44 6.01 5.41
C ILE A 98 -4.29 6.99 6.57
N ASP A 99 -5.33 7.16 7.38
CA ASP A 99 -5.26 8.02 8.56
C ASP A 99 -4.14 7.57 9.50
N MET A 100 -3.97 6.25 9.68
CA MET A 100 -2.91 5.75 10.54
C MET A 100 -1.54 6.01 9.94
N VAL A 101 -1.35 5.79 8.64
CA VAL A 101 -0.08 6.10 7.98
C VAL A 101 0.22 7.60 8.10
N LYS A 102 -0.78 8.45 7.91
CA LYS A 102 -0.63 9.89 8.06
C LYS A 102 -0.21 10.27 9.47
N LYS A 103 -0.80 9.62 10.46
CA LYS A 103 -0.44 9.86 11.86
C LYS A 103 1.01 9.44 12.13
N ILE A 104 1.41 8.27 11.65
CA ILE A 104 2.78 7.77 11.80
C ILE A 104 3.75 8.75 11.13
N ALA A 105 3.45 9.15 9.90
CA ALA A 105 4.29 10.08 9.13
C ALA A 105 4.42 11.42 9.83
N SER A 106 3.31 11.94 10.33
CA SER A 106 3.30 13.24 11.04
C SER A 106 4.12 13.20 12.32
N GLN A 107 3.97 12.13 13.09
CA GLN A 107 4.73 11.97 14.32
C GLN A 107 6.23 11.80 14.08
N ASP A 108 6.59 11.23 12.94
CA ASP A 108 8.00 11.05 12.54
C ASP A 108 8.60 12.32 11.95
N GLY A 109 7.78 13.31 11.60
CA GLY A 109 8.26 14.55 11.00
C GLY A 109 8.30 14.53 9.48
N ALA A 110 7.60 13.60 8.84
CA ALA A 110 7.54 13.53 7.39
C ALA A 110 6.83 14.76 6.82
N LYS A 111 7.26 15.18 5.64
CA LYS A 111 6.71 16.36 4.99
C LYS A 111 5.52 16.07 4.10
N ALA A 112 5.36 14.81 3.67
CA ALA A 112 4.29 14.46 2.74
C ALA A 112 4.00 12.97 2.77
N ILE A 113 2.86 12.60 2.22
CA ILE A 113 2.52 11.23 1.86
C ILE A 113 2.25 11.22 0.38
N ALA A 114 2.82 10.24 -0.33
CA ALA A 114 2.65 10.09 -1.77
C ALA A 114 2.17 8.68 -2.08
N LEU A 115 1.56 8.53 -3.23
CA LEU A 115 1.24 7.20 -3.76
C LEU A 115 1.16 7.27 -5.28
N ASN A 116 1.35 6.12 -5.91
CA ASN A 116 1.12 5.96 -7.33
C ASN A 116 -0.07 5.04 -7.52
N ASN A 117 -0.87 5.33 -8.54
CA ASN A 117 -1.99 4.47 -8.90
C ASN A 117 -2.05 4.39 -10.42
N GLY A 118 -2.50 3.24 -10.93
CA GLY A 118 -2.64 3.08 -12.36
C GLY A 118 -3.78 3.91 -12.92
N ASP A 119 -3.78 4.10 -14.24
CA ASP A 119 -4.81 4.87 -14.94
C ASP A 119 -5.76 3.99 -15.75
N ASN A 120 -5.77 2.69 -15.49
CA ASN A 120 -6.73 1.79 -16.15
C ASN A 120 -8.11 1.88 -15.47
N ASP A 121 -9.10 1.28 -16.11
CA ASP A 121 -10.50 1.37 -15.65
C ASP A 121 -10.67 0.85 -14.23
N GLU A 122 -9.94 -0.18 -13.86
CA GLU A 122 -10.04 -0.76 -12.53
C GLU A 122 -9.52 0.19 -11.46
N ARG A 123 -8.66 1.13 -11.83
CA ARG A 123 -8.04 2.06 -10.90
C ARG A 123 -8.75 3.41 -10.83
N LEU A 124 -9.72 3.68 -11.72
CA LEU A 124 -10.40 4.97 -11.73
C LEU A 124 -11.15 5.23 -10.44
N ALA A 125 -11.83 4.22 -9.90
CA ALA A 125 -12.54 4.38 -8.63
C ALA A 125 -11.58 4.67 -7.48
N ALA A 126 -10.41 4.03 -7.48
CA ALA A 126 -9.38 4.28 -6.47
C ALA A 126 -8.81 5.68 -6.61
N ASN A 127 -8.59 6.15 -7.84
CA ASN A 127 -8.14 7.51 -8.07
C ASN A 127 -9.11 8.53 -7.50
N ALA A 128 -10.41 8.34 -7.72
CA ALA A 128 -11.42 9.22 -7.18
C ALA A 128 -11.39 9.21 -5.65
N PHE A 129 -11.24 8.03 -5.05
CA PHE A 129 -11.14 7.92 -3.60
C PHE A 129 -9.94 8.72 -3.07
N TYR A 130 -8.78 8.56 -3.70
CA TYR A 130 -7.57 9.26 -3.24
C TYR A 130 -7.71 10.77 -3.37
N GLN A 131 -8.29 11.25 -4.47
CA GLN A 131 -8.53 12.68 -4.64
C GLN A 131 -9.52 13.22 -3.62
N ASN A 132 -10.57 12.46 -3.33
CA ASN A 132 -11.56 12.86 -2.32
C ASN A 132 -10.95 12.86 -0.91
N TYR A 133 -10.00 11.97 -0.65
CA TYR A 133 -9.29 11.97 0.62
C TYR A 133 -8.44 13.24 0.80
N GLY A 134 -7.90 13.77 -0.27
CA GLY A 134 -7.07 14.97 -0.21
C GLY A 134 -5.78 14.88 -0.99
N PHE A 135 -5.51 13.75 -1.64
CA PHE A 135 -4.35 13.65 -2.53
C PHE A 135 -4.62 14.42 -3.81
N ARG A 136 -3.58 15.05 -4.33
CA ARG A 136 -3.65 15.70 -5.64
C ARG A 136 -2.66 15.02 -6.56
N GLN A 137 -2.99 14.99 -7.83
CA GLN A 137 -2.07 14.45 -8.82
C GLN A 137 -0.96 15.46 -9.05
N SER A 138 0.29 15.05 -8.79
CA SER A 138 1.42 15.98 -8.80
C SER A 138 2.50 15.62 -9.81
N SER A 139 2.44 14.42 -10.40
CA SER A 139 3.48 14.00 -11.34
C SER A 139 2.98 12.89 -12.24
N LEU A 140 3.76 12.63 -13.30
CA LEU A 140 3.56 11.45 -14.15
C LEU A 140 4.60 10.42 -13.76
N ALA A 141 4.19 9.16 -13.74
CA ALA A 141 5.08 8.05 -13.42
C ALA A 141 5.62 7.44 -14.71
N PHE A 142 6.91 7.12 -14.72
CA PHE A 142 7.56 6.42 -15.82
C PHE A 142 8.25 5.20 -15.28
N ALA A 143 8.22 4.10 -16.05
CA ALA A 143 8.87 2.85 -15.63
C ALA A 143 9.51 2.19 -16.82
N MET A 144 10.61 1.48 -16.57
CA MET A 144 11.24 0.63 -17.56
C MET A 144 11.80 -0.59 -16.86
N ASN A 145 11.85 -1.70 -17.57
CA ASN A 145 12.47 -2.91 -17.05
C ASN A 145 13.98 -2.77 -17.06
N VAL A 146 14.61 -3.18 -15.98
CA VAL A 146 16.07 -3.13 -15.88
C VAL A 146 16.70 -4.26 -16.68
N GLU A 147 16.06 -5.45 -16.67
CA GLU A 147 16.53 -6.56 -17.50
C GLU A 147 16.03 -6.33 -18.91
N GLU A 148 16.98 -6.11 -19.83
CA GLU A 148 16.63 -5.93 -21.22
C GLU A 148 16.35 -7.27 -21.87
N ASP A 149 15.21 -7.36 -22.54
CA ASP A 149 14.97 -8.41 -23.50
C ASP A 149 15.34 -7.86 -24.89
N GLU A 150 15.14 -8.67 -25.91
CA GLU A 150 15.46 -8.26 -27.28
C GLU A 150 14.65 -7.05 -27.72
N HIS A 151 13.43 -6.90 -27.21
CA HIS A 151 12.57 -5.76 -27.53
C HIS A 151 13.08 -4.46 -26.94
N GLY A 152 13.63 -4.51 -25.74
CA GLY A 152 14.21 -3.32 -25.13
C GLY A 152 15.36 -2.76 -25.95
N LYS A 153 16.19 -3.66 -26.48
CA LYS A 153 17.32 -3.25 -27.32
C LYS A 153 16.90 -2.65 -28.63
N GLU A 154 15.82 -3.15 -29.20
CA GLU A 154 15.36 -2.67 -30.50
C GLU A 154 14.74 -1.29 -30.43
N LYS A 155 14.31 -0.86 -29.26
CA LYS A 155 13.66 0.43 -29.07
C LYS A 155 14.62 1.59 -28.83
N SER A 156 15.85 1.30 -28.73
CA SER A 156 16.86 2.33 -28.44
C SER A 156 17.04 3.32 -29.59
#